data_4afaefb3a76355ae9e8b112781623e14
#
_entry.id   4afaefb3a76355ae9e8b112781623e14
#
_cell.length_a   1.000
_cell.length_b   1.000
_cell.length_c   1.000
_cell.angle_alpha   90.00
_cell.angle_beta   90.00
_cell.angle_gamma   90.00
#
_symmetry.space_group_name_H-M   'P 1'
#
loop_
_entity.id
_entity.type
_entity.pdbx_description
1 polymer ?
#
loop_
_entity_poly.entity_id
_entity_poly.type
_entity_poly.pdbx_seq_one_letter_code
_entity_poly.pdbx_strand_id
1 'polypeptide(L)'
;NPTHDEVVDAVERSLVDAGIPKGNIRLAQGRPRNPKKCDALIAIPALKAHWLTGIGTVLKNYIMYSGSPSRYHQSNSSKLGEIWNLPFVKGKTKLVLVDSLYPLCDKGPQSDPRYQWHYNGLIAGTDPVAVETVCLNIINAKRKVIRGEPWPLSPPPICVEAADKIYGLGTSRMEQIKIDHYGWEHEL
;
A
#
# COMPACT_ATOMS: atom_id res chain seq x y z
N ASN A 1 -9.30 -3.93 -7.97
CA ASN A 1 -9.32 -2.61 -7.36
C ASN A 1 -8.01 -1.87 -7.65
N PRO A 2 -7.88 -1.18 -8.80
CA PRO A 2 -6.70 -0.36 -9.12
C PRO A 2 -6.72 0.95 -8.32
N THR A 3 -5.61 1.67 -8.35
CA THR A 3 -5.54 3.07 -7.92
C THR A 3 -6.36 3.93 -8.89
N HIS A 4 -7.09 4.92 -8.39
CA HIS A 4 -7.84 5.87 -9.21
C HIS A 4 -6.88 6.81 -9.97
N ASP A 5 -7.16 7.04 -11.24
CA ASP A 5 -6.32 7.89 -12.08
C ASP A 5 -6.27 9.32 -11.56
N GLU A 6 -7.36 9.82 -10.96
CA GLU A 6 -7.44 11.15 -10.36
C GLU A 6 -6.43 11.36 -9.22
N VAL A 7 -6.14 10.30 -8.43
CA VAL A 7 -5.12 10.35 -7.38
C VAL A 7 -3.73 10.45 -7.99
N VAL A 8 -3.47 9.66 -9.04
CA VAL A 8 -2.19 9.67 -9.75
C VAL A 8 -1.96 11.03 -10.42
N ASP A 9 -2.98 11.57 -11.09
CA ASP A 9 -2.93 12.86 -11.77
C ASP A 9 -2.72 14.02 -10.76
N ALA A 10 -3.34 13.94 -9.58
CA ALA A 10 -3.13 14.92 -8.53
C ALA A 10 -1.69 14.94 -8.03
N VAL A 11 -1.08 13.76 -7.85
CA VAL A 11 0.33 13.63 -7.47
C VAL A 11 1.24 14.18 -8.58
N GLU A 12 0.98 13.86 -9.85
CA GLU A 12 1.75 14.38 -10.97
C GLU A 12 1.70 15.91 -11.01
N ARG A 13 0.50 16.50 -10.89
CA ARG A 13 0.34 17.96 -10.84
C ARG A 13 1.10 18.60 -9.68
N SER A 14 0.97 18.02 -8.47
CA SER A 14 1.67 18.52 -7.28
C SER A 14 3.19 18.51 -7.45
N LEU A 15 3.75 17.50 -8.13
CA LEU A 15 5.18 17.42 -8.42
C LEU A 15 5.62 18.49 -9.43
N VAL A 16 4.81 18.73 -10.46
CA VAL A 16 5.07 19.78 -11.45
C VAL A 16 4.99 21.16 -10.79
N ASP A 17 3.98 21.41 -9.96
CA ASP A 17 3.81 22.66 -9.23
C ASP A 17 4.97 22.92 -8.23
N ALA A 18 5.55 21.83 -7.69
CA ALA A 18 6.76 21.90 -6.87
C ALA A 18 8.05 22.09 -7.68
N GLY A 19 7.97 22.25 -9.01
CA GLY A 19 9.09 22.54 -9.88
C GLY A 19 9.79 21.32 -10.51
N ILE A 20 9.23 20.13 -10.40
CA ILE A 20 9.77 18.94 -11.08
C ILE A 20 9.32 18.96 -12.55
N PRO A 21 10.24 19.00 -13.53
CA PRO A 21 9.87 18.97 -14.94
C PRO A 21 9.06 17.72 -15.27
N LYS A 22 7.94 17.90 -15.98
CA LYS A 22 7.05 16.78 -16.36
C LYS A 22 7.79 15.65 -17.08
N GLY A 23 8.79 15.96 -17.89
CA GLY A 23 9.63 14.97 -18.58
C GLY A 23 10.47 14.08 -17.65
N ASN A 24 10.64 14.47 -16.39
CA ASN A 24 11.35 13.70 -15.35
C ASN A 24 10.40 12.81 -14.55
N ILE A 25 9.09 12.97 -14.69
CA ILE A 25 8.08 12.16 -14.00
C ILE A 25 7.75 10.95 -14.89
N ARG A 26 7.72 9.76 -14.29
CA ARG A 26 7.40 8.52 -14.98
C ARG A 26 6.33 7.75 -14.21
N LEU A 27 5.22 7.52 -14.86
CA LEU A 27 4.16 6.68 -14.34
C LEU A 27 4.46 5.21 -14.66
N ALA A 28 4.37 4.35 -13.66
CA ALA A 28 4.59 2.91 -13.77
C ALA A 28 3.30 2.17 -13.36
N GLN A 29 2.30 2.18 -14.27
CA GLN A 29 1.09 1.38 -14.11
C GLN A 29 1.26 0.01 -14.78
N GLY A 30 0.94 -1.06 -14.05
CA GLY A 30 0.81 -2.43 -14.57
C GLY A 30 2.12 -3.13 -14.92
N ARG A 31 2.95 -2.58 -15.80
CA ARG A 31 4.27 -3.16 -16.14
C ARG A 31 5.38 -2.22 -15.69
N PRO A 32 6.32 -2.69 -14.87
CA PRO A 32 7.38 -1.83 -14.38
C PRO A 32 8.25 -1.35 -15.53
N ARG A 33 8.26 -0.05 -15.75
CA ARG A 33 9.36 0.58 -16.48
C ARG A 33 10.57 0.54 -15.55
N ASN A 34 11.77 0.38 -16.11
CA ASN A 34 12.99 0.18 -15.34
C ASN A 34 13.19 1.23 -14.23
N PRO A 35 12.93 0.90 -12.94
CA PRO A 35 13.02 1.85 -11.84
C PRO A 35 14.47 2.23 -11.52
N LYS A 36 15.46 1.52 -12.07
CA LYS A 36 16.88 1.80 -11.88
C LYS A 36 17.26 3.22 -12.33
N LYS A 37 16.49 3.79 -13.26
CA LYS A 37 16.71 5.15 -13.79
C LYS A 37 16.02 6.25 -12.98
N CYS A 38 15.31 5.90 -11.89
CA CYS A 38 14.64 6.88 -11.04
C CYS A 38 15.49 7.16 -9.80
N ASP A 39 15.60 8.44 -9.41
CA ASP A 39 16.28 8.88 -8.20
C ASP A 39 15.37 8.80 -6.98
N ALA A 40 14.07 8.99 -7.20
CA ALA A 40 13.02 8.88 -6.19
C ALA A 40 11.83 8.05 -6.70
N LEU A 41 11.14 7.39 -5.79
CA LEU A 41 9.91 6.63 -6.03
C LEU A 41 8.82 7.15 -5.11
N ILE A 42 7.60 7.27 -5.64
CA ILE A 42 6.37 7.44 -4.88
C ILE A 42 5.52 6.19 -5.11
N ALA A 43 5.13 5.52 -4.03
CA ALA A 43 4.23 4.38 -4.10
C ALA A 43 2.78 4.85 -3.95
N ILE A 44 1.91 4.54 -4.92
CA ILE A 44 0.51 4.94 -4.89
C ILE A 44 -0.38 3.69 -5.03
N PRO A 45 -0.42 2.81 -4.02
CA PRO A 45 -1.28 1.63 -4.04
C PRO A 45 -2.73 1.98 -3.67
N ALA A 46 -3.70 1.19 -4.15
CA ALA A 46 -5.06 1.20 -3.62
C ALA A 46 -5.18 0.32 -2.38
N LEU A 47 -5.97 0.75 -1.39
CA LEU A 47 -6.25 -0.02 -0.17
C LEU A 47 -7.12 -1.23 -0.49
N LYS A 48 -6.58 -2.44 -0.29
CA LYS A 48 -7.32 -3.67 -0.57
C LYS A 48 -6.82 -4.90 0.18
N ALA A 49 -7.75 -5.74 0.56
CA ALA A 49 -7.48 -7.14 0.90
C ALA A 49 -6.96 -7.91 -0.32
N HIS A 50 -6.33 -9.05 -0.10
CA HIS A 50 -5.79 -9.88 -1.17
C HIS A 50 -5.81 -11.37 -0.78
N TRP A 51 -6.38 -12.21 -1.63
CA TRP A 51 -6.60 -13.63 -1.36
C TRP A 51 -5.33 -14.49 -1.18
N LEU A 52 -4.15 -14.00 -1.63
CA LEU A 52 -2.88 -14.70 -1.43
C LEU A 52 -2.01 -14.10 -0.31
N THR A 53 -2.21 -12.83 0.04
CA THR A 53 -1.30 -12.11 0.93
C THR A 53 -1.99 -11.56 2.18
N GLY A 54 -3.30 -11.76 2.30
CA GLY A 54 -4.14 -11.11 3.29
C GLY A 54 -4.42 -9.65 2.94
N ILE A 55 -3.39 -8.82 2.94
CA ILE A 55 -3.43 -7.44 2.45
C ILE A 55 -2.57 -7.28 1.19
N GLY A 56 -3.00 -6.49 0.23
CA GLY A 56 -2.32 -6.28 -1.04
C GLY A 56 -2.12 -4.81 -1.38
N THR A 57 -1.68 -4.01 -0.41
CA THR A 57 -1.58 -2.57 -0.51
C THR A 57 -0.12 -2.13 -0.67
N VAL A 58 0.54 -1.68 0.38
CA VAL A 58 1.86 -1.04 0.32
C VAL A 58 2.98 -2.02 0.01
N LEU A 59 3.16 -3.03 0.87
CA LEU A 59 4.30 -3.95 0.75
C LEU A 59 4.30 -4.71 -0.57
N LYS A 60 3.13 -4.95 -1.13
CA LYS A 60 2.95 -5.62 -2.42
C LYS A 60 3.12 -4.71 -3.63
N ASN A 61 3.14 -3.39 -3.46
CA ASN A 61 3.10 -2.42 -4.56
C ASN A 61 4.24 -2.64 -5.59
N TYR A 62 5.42 -3.01 -5.14
CA TYR A 62 6.59 -3.23 -6.00
C TYR A 62 6.80 -4.69 -6.44
N ILE A 63 5.82 -5.57 -6.24
CA ILE A 63 5.99 -7.02 -6.51
C ILE A 63 6.46 -7.31 -7.95
N MET A 64 6.04 -6.49 -8.91
CA MET A 64 6.44 -6.65 -10.32
C MET A 64 7.93 -6.35 -10.55
N TYR A 65 8.58 -5.60 -9.68
CA TYR A 65 10.02 -5.31 -9.76
C TYR A 65 10.89 -6.51 -9.38
N SER A 66 10.31 -7.53 -8.75
CA SER A 66 11.01 -8.76 -8.40
C SER A 66 11.43 -9.60 -9.63
N GLY A 67 10.80 -9.37 -10.79
CA GLY A 67 10.95 -10.22 -11.97
C GLY A 67 10.27 -11.59 -11.87
N SER A 68 9.83 -12.00 -10.68
CA SER A 68 9.15 -13.28 -10.42
C SER A 68 8.05 -13.13 -9.37
N PRO A 69 6.95 -12.43 -9.69
CA PRO A 69 5.90 -12.10 -8.73
C PRO A 69 5.30 -13.32 -8.02
N SER A 70 5.16 -14.46 -8.72
CA SER A 70 4.60 -15.70 -8.17
C SER A 70 5.42 -16.25 -6.98
N ARG A 71 6.73 -16.07 -6.99
CA ARG A 71 7.61 -16.48 -5.88
C ARG A 71 7.26 -15.77 -4.58
N TYR A 72 6.81 -14.53 -4.67
CA TYR A 72 6.50 -13.70 -3.50
C TYR A 72 5.08 -13.88 -2.96
N HIS A 73 4.29 -14.76 -3.59
CA HIS A 73 3.00 -15.23 -3.05
C HIS A 73 3.14 -16.51 -2.23
N GLN A 74 4.31 -17.15 -2.24
CA GLN A 74 4.57 -18.33 -1.43
C GLN A 74 4.75 -17.96 0.05
N SER A 75 4.54 -18.92 0.96
CA SER A 75 4.70 -18.74 2.41
C SER A 75 3.92 -17.52 2.93
N ASN A 76 2.66 -17.38 2.50
CA ASN A 76 1.77 -16.25 2.82
C ASN A 76 2.44 -14.89 2.59
N SER A 77 3.30 -14.82 1.55
CA SER A 77 3.99 -13.59 1.15
C SER A 77 4.92 -12.95 2.18
N SER A 78 5.43 -13.74 3.12
CA SER A 78 6.38 -13.27 4.16
C SER A 78 7.62 -12.57 3.59
N LYS A 79 7.97 -12.85 2.32
CA LYS A 79 9.16 -12.32 1.66
C LYS A 79 8.96 -11.01 0.90
N LEU A 80 7.81 -10.36 0.98
CA LEU A 80 7.58 -9.09 0.28
C LEU A 80 8.59 -8.00 0.65
N GLY A 81 9.12 -8.02 1.88
CA GLY A 81 10.16 -7.08 2.32
C GLY A 81 11.47 -7.17 1.54
N GLU A 82 11.81 -8.33 0.92
CA GLU A 82 12.99 -8.46 0.06
C GLU A 82 12.94 -7.47 -1.12
N ILE A 83 11.72 -7.20 -1.65
CA ILE A 83 11.52 -6.34 -2.82
C ILE A 83 11.85 -4.89 -2.47
N TRP A 84 11.50 -4.45 -1.26
CA TRP A 84 11.80 -3.11 -0.76
C TRP A 84 13.29 -2.89 -0.49
N ASN A 85 14.02 -3.98 -0.26
CA ASN A 85 15.49 -3.98 -0.11
C ASN A 85 16.25 -4.13 -1.41
N LEU A 86 15.57 -4.25 -2.57
CA LEU A 86 16.26 -4.25 -3.86
C LEU A 86 17.06 -2.94 -4.06
N PRO A 87 18.28 -2.99 -4.63
CA PRO A 87 19.16 -1.81 -4.73
C PRO A 87 18.55 -0.61 -5.43
N PHE A 88 17.57 -0.83 -6.30
CA PHE A 88 16.90 0.22 -7.05
C PHE A 88 15.56 0.67 -6.42
N VAL A 89 15.18 0.11 -5.27
CA VAL A 89 14.03 0.49 -4.45
C VAL A 89 14.49 1.07 -3.12
N LYS A 90 15.45 0.41 -2.48
CA LYS A 90 15.95 0.76 -1.16
C LYS A 90 16.43 2.22 -1.10
N GLY A 91 15.86 2.98 -0.16
CA GLY A 91 16.19 4.39 0.04
C GLY A 91 15.64 5.36 -1.02
N LYS A 92 15.00 4.85 -2.08
CA LYS A 92 14.42 5.68 -3.14
C LYS A 92 12.95 5.99 -2.94
N THR A 93 12.19 5.16 -2.24
CA THR A 93 10.79 5.46 -1.91
C THR A 93 10.75 6.59 -0.89
N LYS A 94 10.24 7.74 -1.31
CA LYS A 94 10.19 8.97 -0.50
C LYS A 94 8.81 9.20 0.11
N LEU A 95 7.79 8.64 -0.52
CA LEU A 95 6.41 8.75 -0.07
C LEU A 95 5.65 7.48 -0.44
N VAL A 96 4.83 7.03 0.48
CA VAL A 96 3.72 6.10 0.23
C VAL A 96 2.43 6.90 0.38
N LEU A 97 1.60 6.90 -0.66
CA LEU A 97 0.29 7.53 -0.67
C LEU A 97 -0.74 6.47 -1.07
N VAL A 98 -1.51 6.00 -0.10
CA VAL A 98 -2.52 4.97 -0.34
C VAL A 98 -3.82 5.62 -0.78
N ASP A 99 -4.30 5.19 -1.93
CA ASP A 99 -5.64 5.50 -2.40
C ASP A 99 -6.67 4.67 -1.61
N SER A 100 -7.38 5.35 -0.73
CA SER A 100 -8.43 4.80 0.10
C SER A 100 -9.79 5.46 -0.19
N LEU A 101 -9.99 5.97 -1.42
CA LEU A 101 -11.28 6.54 -1.82
C LEU A 101 -12.37 5.48 -1.81
N TYR A 102 -12.07 4.31 -2.40
CA TYR A 102 -13.01 3.20 -2.52
C TYR A 102 -12.31 1.86 -2.24
N PRO A 103 -11.95 1.58 -0.97
CA PRO A 103 -11.18 0.40 -0.60
C PRO A 103 -11.98 -0.90 -0.76
N LEU A 104 -11.26 -2.04 -0.67
CA LEU A 104 -11.81 -3.38 -0.76
C LEU A 104 -11.39 -4.21 0.45
N CYS A 105 -12.33 -4.63 1.30
CA CYS A 105 -12.01 -5.33 2.55
C CYS A 105 -12.00 -6.86 2.46
N ASP A 106 -12.43 -7.45 1.34
CA ASP A 106 -12.39 -8.91 1.11
C ASP A 106 -12.35 -9.24 -0.38
N LYS A 107 -12.06 -10.51 -0.73
CA LYS A 107 -12.07 -11.06 -2.11
C LYS A 107 -11.11 -10.40 -3.11
N GLY A 108 -10.29 -9.44 -2.67
CA GLY A 108 -9.32 -8.79 -3.55
C GLY A 108 -8.26 -9.73 -4.17
N PRO A 109 -7.59 -9.29 -5.23
CA PRO A 109 -7.47 -7.89 -5.67
C PRO A 109 -8.55 -7.42 -6.66
N GLN A 110 -9.39 -8.31 -7.19
CA GLN A 110 -10.49 -7.95 -8.07
C GLN A 110 -11.54 -7.15 -7.31
N SER A 111 -12.12 -6.15 -7.98
CA SER A 111 -13.19 -5.36 -7.39
C SER A 111 -14.43 -6.22 -7.13
N ASP A 112 -15.00 -6.09 -5.95
CA ASP A 112 -16.25 -6.74 -5.55
C ASP A 112 -17.09 -5.71 -4.75
N PRO A 113 -18.19 -5.19 -5.36
CA PRO A 113 -19.00 -4.14 -4.73
C PRO A 113 -19.55 -4.51 -3.34
N ARG A 114 -19.68 -5.80 -3.02
CA ARG A 114 -20.14 -6.27 -1.71
C ARG A 114 -19.16 -5.96 -0.59
N TYR A 115 -17.88 -5.80 -0.93
CA TYR A 115 -16.79 -5.59 0.03
C TYR A 115 -16.07 -4.25 -0.18
N GLN A 116 -16.56 -3.42 -1.10
CA GLN A 116 -16.10 -2.06 -1.29
C GLN A 116 -16.96 -1.08 -0.49
N TRP A 117 -16.37 0.05 -0.11
CA TRP A 117 -17.11 1.12 0.56
C TRP A 117 -16.47 2.48 0.28
N HIS A 118 -17.26 3.54 0.39
CA HIS A 118 -16.77 4.91 0.34
C HIS A 118 -16.06 5.23 1.66
N TYR A 119 -14.75 5.21 1.64
CA TYR A 119 -13.93 5.68 2.75
C TYR A 119 -13.52 7.13 2.53
N ASN A 120 -13.36 7.55 1.24
CA ASN A 120 -13.11 8.92 0.79
C ASN A 120 -11.86 9.56 1.41
N GLY A 121 -10.83 8.78 1.67
CA GLY A 121 -9.61 9.23 2.31
C GLY A 121 -8.35 8.85 1.54
N LEU A 122 -7.26 9.50 1.90
CA LEU A 122 -5.90 9.15 1.49
C LEU A 122 -5.07 8.90 2.75
N ILE A 123 -4.14 7.93 2.68
CA ILE A 123 -3.25 7.62 3.80
C ILE A 123 -1.82 7.83 3.30
N ALA A 124 -1.08 8.70 3.95
CA ALA A 124 0.28 9.05 3.53
C ALA A 124 1.31 8.81 4.64
N GLY A 125 2.51 8.41 4.25
CA GLY A 125 3.63 8.27 5.17
C GLY A 125 4.94 7.92 4.48
N THR A 126 6.03 7.98 5.23
CA THR A 126 7.37 7.63 4.76
C THR A 126 7.83 6.26 5.24
N ASP A 127 7.20 5.71 6.28
CA ASP A 127 7.40 4.35 6.77
C ASP A 127 6.37 3.40 6.09
N PRO A 128 6.80 2.53 5.18
CA PRO A 128 5.89 1.66 4.44
C PRO A 128 5.19 0.63 5.32
N VAL A 129 5.81 0.20 6.41
CA VAL A 129 5.23 -0.78 7.34
C VAL A 129 4.19 -0.13 8.22
N ALA A 130 4.47 1.08 8.73
CA ALA A 130 3.51 1.86 9.49
C ALA A 130 2.25 2.15 8.66
N VAL A 131 2.41 2.60 7.40
CA VAL A 131 1.29 2.85 6.50
C VAL A 131 0.49 1.57 6.23
N GLU A 132 1.16 0.42 5.98
CA GLU A 132 0.47 -0.86 5.78
C GLU A 132 -0.28 -1.31 7.05
N THR A 133 0.29 -1.06 8.22
CA THR A 133 -0.33 -1.40 9.52
C THR A 133 -1.62 -0.59 9.75
N VAL A 134 -1.60 0.70 9.46
CA VAL A 134 -2.81 1.55 9.50
C VAL A 134 -3.85 1.04 8.50
N CYS A 135 -3.45 0.74 7.27
CA CYS A 135 -4.30 0.16 6.24
C CYS A 135 -4.95 -1.15 6.68
N LEU A 136 -4.19 -2.03 7.32
CA LEU A 136 -4.68 -3.31 7.85
C LEU A 136 -5.74 -3.10 8.94
N ASN A 137 -5.54 -2.12 9.82
CA ASN A 137 -6.52 -1.80 10.87
C ASN A 137 -7.82 -1.27 10.28
N ILE A 138 -7.77 -0.42 9.26
CA ILE A 138 -8.96 0.09 8.56
C ILE A 138 -9.74 -1.08 7.91
N ILE A 139 -9.04 -1.99 7.24
CA ILE A 139 -9.68 -3.19 6.66
C ILE A 139 -10.32 -4.04 7.76
N ASN A 140 -9.63 -4.32 8.86
CA ASN A 140 -10.14 -5.14 9.96
C ASN A 140 -11.34 -4.50 10.64
N ALA A 141 -11.32 -3.17 10.84
CA ALA A 141 -12.45 -2.41 11.39
C ALA A 141 -13.68 -2.54 10.47
N LYS A 142 -13.53 -2.35 9.15
CA LYS A 142 -14.62 -2.54 8.19
C LYS A 142 -15.16 -3.97 8.18
N ARG A 143 -14.28 -4.96 8.24
CA ARG A 143 -14.66 -6.39 8.31
C ARG A 143 -15.47 -6.68 9.56
N LYS A 144 -15.05 -6.14 10.72
CA LYS A 144 -15.80 -6.26 11.98
C LYS A 144 -17.20 -5.66 11.87
N VAL A 145 -17.33 -4.49 11.25
CA VAL A 145 -18.64 -3.86 11.03
C VAL A 145 -19.56 -4.74 10.17
N ILE A 146 -19.03 -5.34 9.11
CA ILE A 146 -19.82 -6.22 8.21
C ILE A 146 -20.31 -7.48 8.94
N ARG A 147 -19.49 -8.09 9.80
CA ARG A 147 -19.82 -9.35 10.50
C ARG A 147 -20.48 -9.17 11.86
N GLY A 148 -20.33 -8.01 12.49
CA GLY A 148 -20.71 -7.78 13.89
C GLY A 148 -19.70 -8.35 14.91
N GLU A 149 -18.68 -9.05 14.45
CA GLU A 149 -17.63 -9.69 15.26
C GLU A 149 -16.28 -9.62 14.52
N PRO A 150 -15.14 -9.86 15.20
CA PRO A 150 -13.84 -9.94 14.54
C PRO A 150 -13.85 -10.94 13.39
N TRP A 151 -13.44 -10.48 12.21
CA TRP A 151 -13.34 -11.31 11.01
C TRP A 151 -11.93 -11.16 10.41
N PRO A 152 -10.94 -11.95 10.89
CA PRO A 152 -9.55 -11.81 10.45
C PRO A 152 -9.39 -12.16 8.97
N LEU A 153 -8.37 -11.57 8.35
CA LEU A 153 -8.00 -11.89 6.97
C LEU A 153 -7.50 -13.35 6.86
N SER A 154 -7.84 -13.98 5.75
CA SER A 154 -7.35 -15.31 5.40
C SER A 154 -6.85 -15.27 3.94
N PRO A 155 -5.54 -15.55 3.72
CA PRO A 155 -4.50 -15.85 4.72
C PRO A 155 -4.18 -14.66 5.64
N PRO A 156 -3.57 -14.91 6.81
CA PRO A 156 -3.14 -13.83 7.67
C PRO A 156 -2.04 -12.99 6.99
N PRO A 157 -2.03 -11.65 7.16
CA PRO A 157 -1.08 -10.75 6.51
C PRO A 157 0.29 -10.74 7.20
N ILE A 158 0.95 -11.88 7.30
CA ILE A 158 2.24 -12.05 7.99
C ILE A 158 3.37 -11.23 7.36
N CYS A 159 3.19 -10.75 6.14
CA CYS A 159 4.16 -9.88 5.47
C CYS A 159 4.39 -8.57 6.23
N VAL A 160 3.41 -8.07 6.98
CA VAL A 160 3.51 -6.82 7.74
C VAL A 160 4.52 -6.97 8.88
N GLU A 161 4.34 -8.00 9.70
CA GLU A 161 5.27 -8.28 10.79
C GLU A 161 6.66 -8.70 10.28
N ALA A 162 6.72 -9.46 9.19
CA ALA A 162 7.99 -9.83 8.56
C ALA A 162 8.75 -8.61 8.03
N ALA A 163 8.05 -7.63 7.45
CA ALA A 163 8.65 -6.40 6.95
C ALA A 163 9.31 -5.57 8.06
N ASP A 164 8.72 -5.54 9.26
CA ASP A 164 9.29 -4.95 10.46
C ASP A 164 10.46 -5.80 10.97
N LYS A 165 10.19 -7.01 11.45
CA LYS A 165 11.13 -7.80 12.27
C LYS A 165 12.28 -8.45 11.49
N ILE A 166 12.04 -8.81 10.22
CA ILE A 166 13.04 -9.51 9.41
C ILE A 166 13.77 -8.54 8.47
N TYR A 167 13.03 -7.59 7.88
CA TYR A 167 13.57 -6.74 6.83
C TYR A 167 13.90 -5.32 7.28
N GLY A 168 13.48 -4.92 8.51
CA GLY A 168 13.81 -3.61 9.09
C GLY A 168 13.30 -2.42 8.27
N LEU A 169 12.11 -2.54 7.67
CA LEU A 169 11.56 -1.53 6.77
C LEU A 169 10.72 -0.46 7.47
N GLY A 170 10.43 -0.63 8.76
CA GLY A 170 9.61 0.29 9.54
C GLY A 170 8.95 -0.44 10.71
N THR A 171 7.89 0.15 11.31
CA THR A 171 7.23 -0.43 12.49
C THR A 171 5.85 -0.98 12.19
N SER A 172 5.59 -2.22 12.64
CA SER A 172 4.26 -2.84 12.63
C SER A 172 3.47 -2.64 13.93
N ARG A 173 4.02 -1.89 14.90
CA ARG A 173 3.43 -1.65 16.21
C ARG A 173 2.62 -0.37 16.22
N MET A 174 1.28 -0.49 16.29
CA MET A 174 0.36 0.65 16.25
C MET A 174 0.64 1.70 17.31
N GLU A 175 1.05 1.29 18.51
CA GLU A 175 1.38 2.17 19.63
C GLU A 175 2.61 3.04 19.38
N GLN A 176 3.37 2.76 18.33
CA GLN A 176 4.53 3.55 17.92
C GLN A 176 4.23 4.43 16.69
N ILE A 177 3.04 4.31 16.12
CA ILE A 177 2.65 5.06 14.93
C ILE A 177 1.90 6.30 15.35
N LYS A 178 2.45 7.47 15.04
CA LYS A 178 1.73 8.73 15.18
C LYS A 178 0.87 8.95 13.93
N ILE A 179 -0.42 9.16 14.13
CA ILE A 179 -1.37 9.48 13.06
C ILE A 179 -1.84 10.90 13.25
N ASP A 180 -1.66 11.72 12.23
CA ASP A 180 -2.22 13.07 12.17
C ASP A 180 -3.40 13.06 11.18
N HIS A 181 -4.55 13.58 11.59
CA HIS A 181 -5.77 13.63 10.79
C HIS A 181 -5.97 15.02 10.19
N TYR A 182 -6.31 15.06 8.90
CA TYR A 182 -6.58 16.29 8.18
C TYR A 182 -7.92 16.19 7.44
N GLY A 183 -8.82 17.15 7.66
CA GLY A 183 -10.10 17.24 6.96
C GLY A 183 -11.14 16.20 7.38
N TRP A 184 -10.88 15.42 8.42
CA TRP A 184 -11.78 14.43 8.99
C TRP A 184 -12.22 14.85 10.38
N GLU A 185 -13.54 14.81 10.62
CA GLU A 185 -14.13 15.12 11.92
C GLU A 185 -14.35 13.86 12.79
N HIS A 186 -14.12 12.66 12.22
CA HIS A 186 -14.40 11.40 12.90
C HIS A 186 -13.11 10.58 13.07
N GLU A 187 -12.95 9.98 14.23
CA GLU A 187 -11.89 9.01 14.53
C GLU A 187 -12.06 7.72 13.70
N LEU A 188 -10.95 7.05 13.41
CA LEU A 188 -10.91 5.75 12.72
C LEU A 188 -11.59 4.65 13.55
#